data_750e843defc9e52a1b3338178514e409
#
_entry.id   750e843defc9e52a1b3338178514e409
#
_cell.length_a   1.000
_cell.length_b   1.000
_cell.length_c   1.000
_cell.angle_alpha   90.00
_cell.angle_beta   90.00
_cell.angle_gamma   90.00
#
_symmetry.space_group_name_H-M   'P 1'
#
loop_
_entity.id
_entity.type
_entity.pdbx_description
1 polymer ?
#
loop_
_entity_poly.entity_id
_entity_poly.type
_entity_poly.pdbx_seq_one_letter_code
_entity_poly.pdbx_strand_id
1 'polypeptide(L)'
;MSALPTVTIHTDGACSGNPGPGGWGAILKFGTIEKELHGGEAHTTNNRMELMAAISALEALKKPCSVDLYTDSQYVRQGITGWIHGWKRNGWRTADKKPVKNAELWQRLEAALKSHEVRWHWVKGHAGHAD
;
A
#
# COMPACT_ATOMS: atom_id res chain seq x y z
N MET A 1 -14.32 -26.69 -3.25
CA MET A 1 -13.94 -25.34 -2.89
C MET A 1 -12.44 -25.17 -3.03
N SER A 2 -12.07 -24.18 -3.74
CA SER A 2 -10.64 -23.95 -3.92
C SER A 2 -10.19 -22.84 -2.99
N ALA A 3 -9.07 -23.06 -2.34
CA ALA A 3 -8.47 -22.03 -1.53
C ALA A 3 -7.53 -21.20 -2.40
N LEU A 4 -7.49 -19.91 -2.15
CA LEU A 4 -6.56 -19.06 -2.85
C LEU A 4 -5.14 -19.29 -2.30
N PRO A 5 -4.12 -19.17 -3.16
CA PRO A 5 -2.76 -19.24 -2.65
C PRO A 5 -2.52 -18.16 -1.61
N THR A 6 -1.77 -18.48 -0.57
CA THR A 6 -1.49 -17.55 0.51
C THR A 6 -0.16 -16.84 0.26
N VAL A 7 -0.17 -15.52 0.40
CA VAL A 7 1.00 -14.69 0.23
C VAL A 7 1.12 -13.75 1.42
N THR A 8 2.32 -13.63 1.97
CA THR A 8 2.61 -12.63 3.01
C THR A 8 3.41 -11.51 2.39
N ILE A 9 2.98 -10.26 2.61
CA ILE A 9 3.64 -9.09 2.04
C ILE A 9 4.04 -8.14 3.16
N HIS A 10 5.28 -7.66 3.11
CA HIS A 10 5.77 -6.59 3.99
C HIS A 10 6.18 -5.42 3.13
N THR A 11 5.71 -4.22 3.47
CA THR A 11 5.96 -3.02 2.67
C THR A 11 6.59 -1.93 3.51
N ASP A 12 7.37 -1.08 2.85
CA ASP A 12 7.99 0.06 3.48
C ASP A 12 8.23 1.14 2.43
N GLY A 13 8.13 2.39 2.85
CA GLY A 13 8.40 3.53 1.97
C GLY A 13 9.01 4.66 2.75
N ALA A 14 9.90 5.40 2.12
CA ALA A 14 10.58 6.50 2.77
C ALA A 14 10.93 7.59 1.76
N CYS A 15 11.14 8.79 2.26
CA CYS A 15 11.48 9.93 1.44
C CYS A 15 12.53 10.78 2.17
N SER A 16 13.54 11.22 1.45
CA SER A 16 14.56 12.07 2.01
C SER A 16 14.15 13.53 1.76
N GLY A 17 13.72 14.22 2.83
CA GLY A 17 13.00 15.48 2.68
C GLY A 17 11.57 15.13 2.25
N ASN A 18 10.62 15.96 2.48
CA ASN A 18 9.23 15.62 2.19
C ASN A 18 8.52 16.86 1.64
N PRO A 19 8.61 17.14 0.32
CA PRO A 19 9.00 16.23 -0.76
C PRO A 19 10.52 16.16 -0.98
N GLY A 20 10.92 15.13 -1.73
CA GLY A 20 12.30 14.91 -2.11
C GLY A 20 12.46 13.54 -2.74
N PRO A 21 13.69 13.07 -2.92
CA PRO A 21 13.89 11.71 -3.44
C PRO A 21 13.37 10.67 -2.47
N GLY A 22 12.69 9.66 -2.98
CA GLY A 22 12.15 8.62 -2.12
C GLY A 22 12.16 7.27 -2.78
N GLY A 23 11.94 6.23 -1.97
CA GLY A 23 11.91 4.87 -2.45
C GLY A 23 10.95 4.04 -1.65
N TRP A 24 10.62 2.89 -2.20
CA TRP A 24 9.75 1.93 -1.54
C TRP A 24 10.31 0.53 -1.74
N GLY A 25 9.93 -0.37 -0.83
CA GLY A 25 10.29 -1.76 -0.94
C GLY A 25 9.15 -2.64 -0.51
N ALA A 26 9.13 -3.86 -1.03
CA ALA A 26 8.15 -4.86 -0.65
C ALA A 26 8.78 -6.22 -0.70
N ILE A 27 8.42 -7.07 0.26
CA ILE A 27 8.87 -8.45 0.31
C ILE A 27 7.63 -9.33 0.24
N LEU A 28 7.59 -10.22 -0.75
CA LEU A 28 6.48 -11.13 -0.96
C LEU A 28 6.96 -12.55 -0.67
N LYS A 29 6.23 -13.25 0.20
CA LYS A 29 6.59 -14.62 0.60
C LYS A 29 5.52 -15.60 0.19
N PHE A 30 5.92 -16.60 -0.57
CA PHE A 30 5.07 -17.69 -1.04
C PHE A 30 5.65 -19.00 -0.53
N GLY A 31 5.19 -19.48 0.63
CA GLY A 31 5.81 -20.67 1.22
C GLY A 31 7.28 -20.42 1.52
N THR A 32 8.18 -21.15 0.86
CA THR A 32 9.63 -20.98 1.06
C THR A 32 10.25 -20.01 0.07
N ILE A 33 9.47 -19.48 -0.88
CA ILE A 33 9.98 -18.56 -1.89
C ILE A 33 9.77 -17.13 -1.42
N GLU A 34 10.80 -16.31 -1.57
CA GLU A 34 10.72 -14.90 -1.19
C GLU A 34 11.15 -14.06 -2.38
N LYS A 35 10.38 -13.01 -2.66
CA LYS A 35 10.67 -12.11 -3.74
C LYS A 35 10.69 -10.67 -3.21
N GLU A 36 11.69 -9.91 -3.63
CA GLU A 36 11.79 -8.50 -3.25
C GLU A 36 11.49 -7.61 -4.44
N LEU A 37 10.75 -6.54 -4.19
CA LEU A 37 10.49 -5.50 -5.15
C LEU A 37 10.94 -4.18 -4.57
N HIS A 38 11.37 -3.26 -5.43
CA HIS A 38 11.71 -1.93 -4.97
C HIS A 38 11.58 -0.94 -6.13
N GLY A 39 11.45 0.31 -5.79
CA GLY A 39 11.39 1.38 -6.76
C GLY A 39 11.58 2.72 -6.07
N GLY A 40 11.56 3.79 -6.85
CA GLY A 40 11.73 5.12 -6.29
C GLY A 40 11.32 6.20 -7.25
N GLU A 41 11.29 7.43 -6.75
CA GLU A 41 10.97 8.63 -7.52
C GLU A 41 11.93 9.73 -7.07
N ALA A 42 12.33 10.56 -8.03
CA ALA A 42 13.28 11.63 -7.73
C ALA A 42 12.65 12.75 -6.90
N HIS A 43 11.34 12.91 -7.00
CA HIS A 43 10.61 13.95 -6.26
C HIS A 43 9.27 13.39 -5.82
N THR A 44 9.15 13.04 -4.55
CA THR A 44 7.98 12.35 -4.04
C THR A 44 7.77 12.67 -2.56
N THR A 45 6.87 11.94 -1.91
CA THR A 45 6.59 12.10 -0.49
C THR A 45 6.57 10.72 0.18
N ASN A 46 6.70 10.70 1.50
CA ASN A 46 6.58 9.45 2.26
C ASN A 46 5.27 8.75 1.95
N ASN A 47 4.16 9.50 1.94
CA ASN A 47 2.85 8.92 1.72
C ASN A 47 2.73 8.24 0.37
N ARG A 48 3.28 8.87 -0.68
CA ARG A 48 3.27 8.26 -2.01
C ARG A 48 4.10 6.98 -2.04
N MET A 49 5.25 6.98 -1.38
CA MET A 49 6.10 5.79 -1.37
C MET A 49 5.45 4.64 -0.62
N GLU A 50 4.75 4.93 0.47
CA GLU A 50 4.02 3.90 1.20
C GLU A 50 2.88 3.31 0.38
N LEU A 51 2.16 4.15 -0.36
CA LEU A 51 1.13 3.66 -1.28
C LEU A 51 1.73 2.83 -2.41
N MET A 52 2.82 3.30 -3.00
CA MET A 52 3.45 2.60 -4.11
C MET A 52 3.96 1.22 -3.70
N ALA A 53 4.47 1.07 -2.48
CA ALA A 53 4.92 -0.23 -2.01
C ALA A 53 3.76 -1.23 -1.99
N ALA A 54 2.62 -0.84 -1.41
CA ALA A 54 1.46 -1.72 -1.35
C ALA A 54 0.90 -2.03 -2.73
N ILE A 55 0.75 -0.99 -3.56
CA ILE A 55 0.22 -1.14 -4.91
C ILE A 55 1.09 -2.08 -5.73
N SER A 56 2.39 -1.84 -5.73
CA SER A 56 3.32 -2.61 -6.56
C SER A 56 3.37 -4.07 -6.14
N ALA A 57 3.33 -4.32 -4.82
CA ALA A 57 3.32 -5.69 -4.32
C ALA A 57 2.07 -6.44 -4.78
N LEU A 58 0.90 -5.81 -4.65
CA LEU A 58 -0.36 -6.45 -5.05
C LEU A 58 -0.43 -6.65 -6.56
N GLU A 59 0.04 -5.67 -7.32
CA GLU A 59 0.02 -5.77 -8.79
C GLU A 59 1.01 -6.79 -9.31
N ALA A 60 2.01 -7.16 -8.53
CA ALA A 60 2.97 -8.19 -8.93
C ALA A 60 2.37 -9.59 -8.87
N LEU A 61 1.26 -9.77 -8.18
CA LEU A 61 0.60 -11.06 -8.08
C LEU A 61 -0.17 -11.34 -9.36
N LYS A 62 0.09 -12.48 -9.99
CA LYS A 62 -0.45 -12.77 -11.33
C LYS A 62 -1.79 -13.45 -11.30
N LYS A 63 -2.28 -13.84 -10.14
CA LYS A 63 -3.57 -14.51 -9.99
C LYS A 63 -4.15 -14.12 -8.64
N PRO A 64 -5.45 -14.31 -8.42
CA PRO A 64 -6.04 -13.99 -7.13
C PRO A 64 -5.36 -14.74 -5.99
N CYS A 65 -5.08 -14.05 -4.91
CA CYS A 65 -4.38 -14.60 -3.75
C CYS A 65 -5.07 -14.19 -2.47
N SER A 66 -4.82 -14.97 -1.43
CA SER A 66 -5.17 -14.62 -0.06
C SER A 66 -3.94 -13.97 0.54
N VAL A 67 -4.03 -12.67 0.86
CA VAL A 67 -2.85 -11.85 1.19
C VAL A 67 -2.93 -11.37 2.61
N ASP A 68 -1.83 -11.56 3.36
CA ASP A 68 -1.60 -10.87 4.62
C ASP A 68 -0.59 -9.77 4.36
N LEU A 69 -1.02 -8.51 4.43
CA LEU A 69 -0.18 -7.37 4.10
C LEU A 69 0.16 -6.58 5.36
N TYR A 70 1.45 -6.49 5.66
CA TYR A 70 1.96 -5.81 6.84
C TYR A 70 2.55 -4.47 6.45
N THR A 71 2.10 -3.40 7.12
CA THR A 71 2.64 -2.07 6.89
C THR A 71 2.58 -1.26 8.19
N ASP A 72 3.51 -0.34 8.35
CA ASP A 72 3.49 0.59 9.48
C ASP A 72 2.93 1.96 9.11
N SER A 73 2.41 2.11 7.89
CA SER A 73 1.95 3.39 7.41
C SER A 73 0.61 3.79 8.03
N GLN A 74 0.62 4.83 8.85
CA GLN A 74 -0.61 5.40 9.38
C GLN A 74 -1.47 6.01 8.29
N TYR A 75 -0.82 6.58 7.27
CA TYR A 75 -1.53 7.18 6.15
C TYR A 75 -2.35 6.11 5.39
N VAL A 76 -1.73 4.97 5.07
CA VAL A 76 -2.43 3.88 4.39
C VAL A 76 -3.55 3.35 5.27
N ARG A 77 -3.27 3.18 6.57
CA ARG A 77 -4.27 2.69 7.51
C ARG A 77 -5.50 3.58 7.55
N GLN A 78 -5.29 4.89 7.72
CA GLN A 78 -6.40 5.83 7.83
C GLN A 78 -7.20 5.89 6.54
N GLY A 79 -6.52 5.80 5.39
CA GLY A 79 -7.22 5.80 4.11
C GLY A 79 -8.07 4.57 3.91
N ILE A 80 -7.50 3.39 4.17
CA ILE A 80 -8.20 2.13 3.93
C ILE A 80 -9.37 1.94 4.90
N THR A 81 -9.19 2.33 6.17
CA THR A 81 -10.21 2.07 7.18
C THR A 81 -11.26 3.18 7.26
N GLY A 82 -10.99 4.34 6.69
CA GLY A 82 -11.91 5.46 6.83
C GLY A 82 -12.07 6.29 5.57
N TRP A 83 -11.06 7.04 5.18
CA TRP A 83 -11.18 8.08 4.16
C TRP A 83 -11.71 7.58 2.81
N ILE A 84 -11.29 6.39 2.39
CA ILE A 84 -11.60 5.90 1.05
C ILE A 84 -13.10 5.76 0.83
N HIS A 85 -13.84 5.43 1.87
CA HIS A 85 -15.29 5.25 1.74
C HIS A 85 -15.98 6.57 1.39
N GLY A 86 -15.57 7.65 2.03
CA GLY A 86 -16.11 8.97 1.72
C GLY A 86 -15.67 9.45 0.35
N TRP A 87 -14.41 9.23 0.00
CA TRP A 87 -13.91 9.65 -1.30
C TRP A 87 -14.67 8.97 -2.44
N LYS A 88 -14.95 7.68 -2.30
CA LYS A 88 -15.70 6.95 -3.31
C LYS A 88 -17.11 7.52 -3.49
N ARG A 89 -17.76 7.87 -2.38
CA ARG A 89 -19.10 8.46 -2.45
C ARG A 89 -19.09 9.85 -3.07
N ASN A 90 -17.99 10.57 -2.90
CA ASN A 90 -17.90 11.97 -3.33
C ASN A 90 -17.16 12.12 -4.66
N GLY A 91 -16.99 11.04 -5.41
CA GLY A 91 -16.34 11.11 -6.73
C GLY A 91 -14.86 11.46 -6.64
N TRP A 92 -14.19 11.07 -5.55
CA TRP A 92 -12.76 11.31 -5.32
C TRP A 92 -12.44 12.80 -5.19
N ARG A 93 -13.36 13.52 -4.56
CA ARG A 93 -13.17 14.93 -4.25
C ARG A 93 -13.35 15.17 -2.77
N THR A 94 -12.64 16.19 -2.27
CA THR A 94 -12.80 16.62 -0.88
C THR A 94 -14.11 17.37 -0.71
N ALA A 95 -14.42 17.74 0.54
CA ALA A 95 -15.61 18.55 0.82
C ALA A 95 -15.58 19.87 0.05
N ASP A 96 -14.40 20.41 -0.22
CA ASP A 96 -14.25 21.65 -1.00
C ASP A 96 -14.29 21.40 -2.51
N LYS A 97 -14.66 20.19 -2.92
CA LYS A 97 -14.72 19.79 -4.33
C LYS A 97 -13.37 19.80 -5.04
N LYS A 98 -12.28 19.74 -4.29
CA LYS A 98 -10.94 19.61 -4.85
C LYS A 98 -10.57 18.14 -4.98
N PRO A 99 -9.70 17.78 -5.93
CA PRO A 99 -9.28 16.38 -6.05
C PRO A 99 -8.63 15.90 -4.76
N VAL A 100 -8.90 14.65 -4.40
CA VAL A 100 -8.25 14.02 -3.27
C VAL A 100 -6.75 13.88 -3.56
N LYS A 101 -5.93 14.20 -2.57
CA LYS A 101 -4.48 14.08 -2.74
C LYS A 101 -4.11 12.62 -2.99
N ASN A 102 -3.26 12.39 -3.98
CA ASN A 102 -2.85 11.04 -4.40
C ASN A 102 -4.03 10.18 -4.86
N ALA A 103 -5.09 10.80 -5.37
CA ALA A 103 -6.29 10.06 -5.79
C ALA A 103 -5.97 8.97 -6.78
N GLU A 104 -5.06 9.22 -7.73
CA GLU A 104 -4.71 8.21 -8.73
C GLU A 104 -4.09 6.96 -8.09
N LEU A 105 -3.31 7.15 -7.02
CA LEU A 105 -2.70 6.02 -6.32
C LEU A 105 -3.72 5.28 -5.48
N TRP A 106 -4.61 6.01 -4.79
CA TRP A 106 -5.66 5.37 -4.01
C TRP A 106 -6.61 4.56 -4.89
N GLN A 107 -6.96 5.07 -6.06
CA GLN A 107 -7.81 4.34 -6.99
C GLN A 107 -7.11 3.10 -7.52
N ARG A 108 -5.83 3.20 -7.80
CA ARG A 108 -5.02 2.08 -8.26
C ARG A 108 -4.92 1.01 -7.17
N LEU A 109 -4.73 1.43 -5.91
CA LEU A 109 -4.70 0.50 -4.80
C LEU A 109 -6.03 -0.21 -4.65
N GLU A 110 -7.14 0.52 -4.73
CA GLU A 110 -8.45 -0.09 -4.61
C GLU A 110 -8.69 -1.12 -5.70
N ALA A 111 -8.30 -0.82 -6.93
CA ALA A 111 -8.44 -1.77 -8.02
C ALA A 111 -7.63 -3.04 -7.75
N ALA A 112 -6.42 -2.89 -7.24
CA ALA A 112 -5.59 -4.05 -6.92
C ALA A 112 -6.22 -4.89 -5.79
N LEU A 113 -6.82 -4.23 -4.79
CA LEU A 113 -7.45 -4.94 -3.68
C LEU A 113 -8.62 -5.82 -4.13
N LYS A 114 -9.33 -5.40 -5.17
CA LYS A 114 -10.48 -6.16 -5.66
C LYS A 114 -10.09 -7.51 -6.25
N SER A 115 -8.85 -7.67 -6.66
CA SER A 115 -8.38 -8.91 -7.26
C SER A 115 -7.97 -9.95 -6.25
N HIS A 116 -7.89 -9.59 -4.98
CA HIS A 116 -7.37 -10.47 -3.93
C HIS A 116 -8.20 -10.39 -2.67
N GLU A 117 -8.00 -11.36 -1.77
CA GLU A 117 -8.52 -11.27 -0.41
C GLU A 117 -7.39 -10.73 0.45
N VAL A 118 -7.48 -9.48 0.86
CA VAL A 118 -6.38 -8.82 1.56
C VAL A 118 -6.75 -8.60 3.02
N ARG A 119 -5.91 -9.09 3.92
CA ARG A 119 -6.00 -8.81 5.34
C ARG A 119 -4.87 -7.86 5.69
N TRP A 120 -5.23 -6.72 6.25
CA TRP A 120 -4.26 -5.69 6.62
C TRP A 120 -3.79 -5.92 8.04
N HIS A 121 -2.48 -5.84 8.24
CA HIS A 121 -1.85 -5.96 9.54
C HIS A 121 -1.10 -4.67 9.82
N TRP A 122 -1.62 -3.89 10.75
CA TRP A 122 -1.05 -2.58 11.07
C TRP A 122 -0.02 -2.77 12.16
N VAL A 123 1.26 -2.62 11.80
CA VAL A 123 2.35 -2.83 12.76
C VAL A 123 2.86 -1.48 13.24
N LYS A 124 3.61 -1.49 14.33
CA LYS A 124 4.23 -0.26 14.81
C LYS A 124 5.35 0.14 13.88
N GLY A 125 5.54 1.44 13.74
CA GLY A 125 6.59 1.96 12.90
C GLY A 125 7.97 1.60 13.42
N HIS A 126 8.97 2.00 12.64
CA HIS A 126 10.36 1.65 12.94
C HIS A 126 10.80 2.08 14.33
N ALA A 127 10.27 3.20 14.80
CA ALA A 127 10.62 3.67 16.12
C ALA A 127 10.24 2.65 17.20
N GLY A 128 9.15 1.95 16.98
CA GLY A 128 8.69 0.99 17.96
C GLY A 128 9.51 -0.27 17.97
N HIS A 129 10.21 -0.55 16.88
CA HIS A 129 10.93 -1.79 16.87
C HIS A 129 12.42 -1.58 16.91
N ALA A 130 12.81 -0.36 16.98
CA ALA A 130 14.20 -0.14 17.09
C ALA A 130 14.72 -0.86 18.25
N ASP A 131 13.94 -1.27 18.68
CA ASP A 131 14.33 -2.04 19.51
C ASP A 131 15.02 -2.65 19.44
#